data_e5f053a90f812deae892fdc1af8c0277
#
_entry.id   e5f053a90f812deae892fdc1af8c0277
#
_cell.length_a   1.000
_cell.length_b   1.000
_cell.length_c   1.000
_cell.angle_alpha   90.00
_cell.angle_beta   90.00
_cell.angle_gamma   90.00
#
_symmetry.space_group_name_H-M   'P 1'
#
loop_
_entity.id
_entity.type
_entity.pdbx_description
1 polymer ?
#
loop_
_entity_poly.entity_id
_entity_poly.type
_entity_poly.pdbx_seq_one_letter_code
_entity_poly.pdbx_strand_id
1 'polypeptide(L)'
;MKKFIPLLLAVFAVTLASCEKDPDMDKLDNNYLVYTNYDKKADFKTFETYYLPDSILVIGDKENAEYWKDENAQEILSAYVANMNSRGYTRVDDREEADLGLQVSYVRSTYYFTDYGRPEWWWNYPGYWDAP
;
A
#
# COMPACT_ATOMS: atom_id res chain seq x y z
N MET A 1 -2.33 -35.50 46.01
CA MET A 1 -1.71 -35.25 44.68
C MET A 1 -2.58 -35.60 43.45
N LYS A 2 -3.62 -36.43 43.58
CA LYS A 2 -4.48 -36.81 42.46
C LYS A 2 -5.54 -35.79 42.01
N LYS A 3 -5.74 -34.70 42.77
CA LYS A 3 -6.81 -33.69 42.52
C LYS A 3 -6.35 -32.48 41.68
N PHE A 4 -5.04 -32.32 41.44
CA PHE A 4 -4.51 -31.19 40.67
C PHE A 4 -4.29 -31.51 39.17
N ILE A 5 -4.26 -32.78 38.80
CA ILE A 5 -4.06 -33.23 37.42
C ILE A 5 -5.21 -32.77 36.49
N PRO A 6 -6.50 -32.89 36.85
CA PRO A 6 -7.58 -32.41 35.99
C PRO A 6 -7.63 -30.89 35.83
N LEU A 7 -7.18 -30.12 36.85
CA LEU A 7 -7.10 -28.67 36.75
C LEU A 7 -6.01 -28.22 35.78
N LEU A 8 -4.84 -28.90 35.81
CA LEU A 8 -3.73 -28.60 34.93
C LEU A 8 -4.06 -28.94 33.46
N LEU A 9 -4.81 -30.01 33.21
CA LEU A 9 -5.29 -30.41 31.90
C LEU A 9 -6.33 -29.42 31.34
N ALA A 10 -7.20 -28.86 32.19
CA ALA A 10 -8.18 -27.85 31.81
C ALA A 10 -7.52 -26.54 31.40
N VAL A 11 -6.46 -26.09 32.09
CA VAL A 11 -5.70 -24.88 31.73
C VAL A 11 -4.95 -25.05 30.41
N PHE A 12 -4.41 -26.25 30.15
CA PHE A 12 -3.71 -26.54 28.89
C PHE A 12 -4.65 -26.60 27.69
N ALA A 13 -5.90 -27.02 27.87
CA ALA A 13 -6.90 -27.07 26.79
C ALA A 13 -7.38 -25.67 26.36
N VAL A 14 -7.36 -24.68 27.23
CA VAL A 14 -7.79 -23.30 26.91
C VAL A 14 -6.74 -22.54 26.09
N THR A 15 -5.45 -22.89 26.23
CA THR A 15 -4.37 -22.23 25.50
C THR A 15 -4.27 -22.63 24.02
N LEU A 16 -4.95 -23.71 23.61
CA LEU A 16 -4.96 -24.18 22.22
C LEU A 16 -6.12 -23.61 21.38
N ALA A 17 -7.01 -22.81 21.97
CA ALA A 17 -8.14 -22.21 21.28
C ALA A 17 -7.86 -20.84 20.67
N SER A 18 -6.58 -20.43 20.57
CA SER A 18 -6.19 -19.25 19.79
C SER A 18 -6.10 -19.64 18.31
N CYS A 19 -7.21 -20.04 17.71
CA CYS A 19 -7.36 -20.00 16.27
C CYS A 19 -7.57 -18.53 15.89
N GLU A 20 -6.53 -17.89 15.42
CA GLU A 20 -6.64 -16.70 14.60
C GLU A 20 -7.51 -17.11 13.39
N LYS A 21 -8.71 -16.56 13.33
CA LYS A 21 -9.62 -16.82 12.21
C LYS A 21 -9.00 -16.14 11.01
N ASP A 22 -8.49 -16.92 10.08
CA ASP A 22 -8.19 -16.42 8.74
C ASP A 22 -9.42 -15.66 8.22
N PRO A 23 -9.22 -14.49 7.62
CA PRO A 23 -10.33 -13.75 7.03
C PRO A 23 -11.03 -14.65 6.00
N ASP A 24 -12.36 -14.70 6.09
CA ASP A 24 -13.20 -15.50 5.21
C ASP A 24 -13.08 -14.95 3.78
N MET A 25 -12.20 -15.56 2.98
CA MET A 25 -11.90 -15.14 1.62
C MET A 25 -13.12 -15.27 0.69
N ASP A 26 -14.12 -16.08 1.04
CA ASP A 26 -15.37 -16.22 0.29
C ASP A 26 -16.32 -15.02 0.49
N LYS A 27 -16.06 -14.21 1.51
CA LYS A 27 -16.78 -12.94 1.77
C LYS A 27 -16.09 -11.72 1.20
N LEU A 28 -14.91 -11.88 0.61
CA LEU A 28 -14.34 -10.87 -0.26
C LEU A 28 -15.19 -10.85 -1.53
N ASP A 29 -16.23 -10.03 -1.50
CA ASP A 29 -16.91 -9.59 -2.72
C ASP A 29 -15.84 -9.17 -3.73
N ASN A 30 -16.09 -9.24 -5.04
CA ASN A 30 -15.19 -8.77 -6.11
C ASN A 30 -14.75 -7.29 -5.96
N ASN A 31 -14.95 -6.73 -4.79
CA ASN A 31 -14.48 -5.42 -4.38
C ASN A 31 -13.01 -5.51 -3.97
N TYR A 32 -12.20 -4.78 -4.67
CA TYR A 32 -10.76 -4.65 -4.41
C TYR A 32 -10.51 -4.31 -2.94
N LEU A 33 -9.58 -5.03 -2.30
CA LEU A 33 -9.13 -4.69 -0.96
C LEU A 33 -8.38 -3.35 -1.01
N VAL A 34 -8.94 -2.34 -0.36
CA VAL A 34 -8.26 -1.04 -0.20
C VAL A 34 -7.64 -1.00 1.18
N TYR A 35 -6.31 -0.98 1.22
CA TYR A 35 -5.55 -0.76 2.45
C TYR A 35 -4.98 0.65 2.44
N THR A 36 -5.22 1.41 3.53
CA THR A 36 -4.68 2.76 3.70
C THR A 36 -3.86 2.84 4.97
N ASN A 37 -2.70 3.47 4.86
CA ASN A 37 -1.88 3.84 6.01
C ASN A 37 -1.43 5.29 5.84
N TYR A 38 -1.30 6.05 6.93
CA TYR A 38 -0.87 7.43 6.90
C TYR A 38 -0.20 7.85 8.21
N ASP A 39 0.67 8.86 8.14
CA ASP A 39 1.24 9.47 9.33
C ASP A 39 0.16 10.32 10.03
N LYS A 40 -0.23 9.88 11.22
CA LYS A 40 -1.24 10.58 12.06
C LYS A 40 -0.80 11.95 12.55
N LYS A 41 0.50 12.28 12.43
CA LYS A 41 1.06 13.57 12.82
C LYS A 41 1.11 14.57 11.67
N ALA A 42 0.98 14.09 10.41
CA ALA A 42 0.98 14.95 9.24
C ALA A 42 -0.33 15.75 9.17
N ASP A 43 -0.21 17.04 8.99
CA ASP A 43 -1.37 17.92 8.71
C ASP A 43 -1.49 18.11 7.19
N PHE A 44 -2.24 17.22 6.55
CA PHE A 44 -2.46 17.26 5.10
C PHE A 44 -3.19 18.52 4.61
N LYS A 45 -3.78 19.30 5.50
CA LYS A 45 -4.48 20.55 5.13
C LYS A 45 -3.51 21.70 4.83
N THR A 46 -2.25 21.56 5.21
CA THR A 46 -1.24 22.58 4.96
C THR A 46 -0.59 22.47 3.58
N PHE A 47 -0.83 21.35 2.87
CA PHE A 47 -0.28 21.09 1.54
C PHE A 47 -1.25 21.60 0.48
N GLU A 48 -0.74 22.27 -0.55
CA GLU A 48 -1.53 22.89 -1.63
C GLU A 48 -1.17 22.30 -3.00
N THR A 49 0.08 21.88 -3.17
CA THR A 49 0.60 21.41 -4.46
C THR A 49 1.03 19.96 -4.43
N TYR A 50 1.00 19.32 -5.60
CA TYR A 50 1.49 17.96 -5.75
C TYR A 50 2.18 17.74 -7.11
N TYR A 51 3.20 16.89 -7.08
CA TYR A 51 3.83 16.34 -8.26
C TYR A 51 3.38 14.91 -8.49
N LEU A 52 3.06 14.55 -9.73
CA LEU A 52 2.72 13.20 -10.16
C LEU A 52 3.45 12.88 -11.46
N PRO A 53 4.32 11.87 -11.51
CA PRO A 53 4.98 11.41 -12.74
C PRO A 53 3.97 11.03 -13.84
N ASP A 54 4.39 11.11 -15.09
CA ASP A 54 3.59 10.72 -16.25
C ASP A 54 3.63 9.21 -16.55
N SER A 55 4.12 8.44 -15.58
CA SER A 55 4.27 7.00 -15.71
C SER A 55 3.93 6.27 -14.42
N ILE A 56 3.52 5.02 -14.56
CA ILE A 56 3.29 4.09 -13.46
C ILE A 56 4.53 3.21 -13.31
N LEU A 57 5.12 3.18 -12.11
CA LEU A 57 6.23 2.31 -11.81
C LEU A 57 5.75 0.84 -11.74
N VAL A 58 6.37 -0.03 -12.54
CA VAL A 58 6.09 -1.47 -12.49
C VAL A 58 7.08 -2.15 -11.57
N ILE A 59 6.59 -2.61 -10.44
CA ILE A 59 7.36 -3.37 -9.45
C ILE A 59 7.27 -4.85 -9.81
N GLY A 60 8.41 -5.49 -10.05
CA GLY A 60 8.51 -6.89 -10.44
C GLY A 60 9.91 -7.45 -10.18
N ASP A 61 10.21 -8.60 -10.76
CA ASP A 61 11.46 -9.34 -10.54
C ASP A 61 12.66 -8.78 -11.34
N LYS A 62 12.51 -7.65 -12.02
CA LYS A 62 13.57 -7.04 -12.80
C LYS A 62 14.47 -6.17 -11.92
N GLU A 63 15.78 -6.25 -12.17
CA GLU A 63 16.78 -5.42 -11.49
C GLU A 63 16.66 -3.93 -11.84
N ASN A 64 16.10 -3.60 -13.01
CA ASN A 64 15.91 -2.23 -13.47
C ASN A 64 14.45 -1.81 -13.35
N ALA A 65 14.23 -0.54 -13.02
CA ALA A 65 12.91 0.07 -13.02
C ALA A 65 12.24 -0.04 -14.39
N GLU A 66 10.99 -0.43 -14.40
CA GLU A 66 10.14 -0.48 -15.60
C GLU A 66 8.98 0.51 -15.39
N TYR A 67 8.70 1.32 -16.42
CA TYR A 67 7.66 2.33 -16.38
C TYR A 67 6.58 2.05 -17.42
N TRP A 68 5.34 2.02 -16.98
CA TRP A 68 4.16 1.84 -17.82
C TRP A 68 3.59 3.21 -18.20
N LYS A 69 3.47 3.50 -19.52
CA LYS A 69 3.14 4.81 -20.07
C LYS A 69 2.06 4.78 -21.15
N ASP A 70 1.48 3.63 -21.44
CA ASP A 70 0.45 3.50 -22.49
C ASP A 70 -0.85 4.24 -22.15
N GLU A 71 -1.84 4.15 -23.04
CA GLU A 71 -3.13 4.80 -22.89
C GLU A 71 -3.85 4.40 -21.59
N ASN A 72 -3.77 3.13 -21.21
CA ASN A 72 -4.39 2.65 -19.96
C ASN A 72 -3.72 3.26 -18.72
N ALA A 73 -2.37 3.37 -18.74
CA ALA A 73 -1.63 4.03 -17.68
C ALA A 73 -2.05 5.51 -17.56
N GLN A 74 -2.22 6.20 -18.69
CA GLN A 74 -2.66 7.60 -18.69
C GLN A 74 -4.08 7.78 -18.19
N GLU A 75 -4.98 6.84 -18.46
CA GLU A 75 -6.34 6.84 -17.92
C GLU A 75 -6.32 6.73 -16.38
N ILE A 76 -5.51 5.81 -15.84
CA ILE A 76 -5.33 5.66 -14.39
C ILE A 76 -4.76 6.94 -13.77
N LEU A 77 -3.68 7.50 -14.33
CA LEU A 77 -3.06 8.73 -13.82
C LEU A 77 -4.03 9.91 -13.88
N SER A 78 -4.84 10.01 -14.93
CA SER A 78 -5.87 11.05 -15.08
C SER A 78 -6.92 10.96 -13.97
N ALA A 79 -7.29 9.76 -13.54
CA ALA A 79 -8.19 9.58 -12.41
C ALA A 79 -7.57 10.09 -11.10
N TYR A 80 -6.26 9.89 -10.88
CA TYR A 80 -5.55 10.48 -9.73
C TYR A 80 -5.54 12.00 -9.78
N VAL A 81 -5.23 12.59 -10.95
CA VAL A 81 -5.27 14.04 -11.16
C VAL A 81 -6.66 14.60 -10.83
N ALA A 82 -7.73 14.01 -11.39
CA ALA A 82 -9.08 14.45 -11.12
C ALA A 82 -9.45 14.38 -9.63
N ASN A 83 -9.03 13.31 -8.95
CA ASN A 83 -9.27 13.12 -7.52
C ASN A 83 -8.49 14.14 -6.67
N MET A 84 -7.24 14.43 -6.98
CA MET A 84 -6.44 15.42 -6.25
C MET A 84 -7.00 16.83 -6.45
N ASN A 85 -7.29 17.20 -7.70
CA ASN A 85 -7.87 18.51 -8.02
C ASN A 85 -9.23 18.72 -7.34
N SER A 86 -10.07 17.69 -7.27
CA SER A 86 -11.38 17.78 -6.58
C SER A 86 -11.26 17.99 -5.07
N ARG A 87 -10.10 17.69 -4.50
CA ARG A 87 -9.77 17.92 -3.08
C ARG A 87 -9.08 19.25 -2.83
N GLY A 88 -8.87 20.05 -3.88
CA GLY A 88 -8.26 21.39 -3.79
C GLY A 88 -6.75 21.43 -3.98
N TYR A 89 -6.11 20.31 -4.29
CA TYR A 89 -4.68 20.30 -4.62
C TYR A 89 -4.45 20.74 -6.06
N THR A 90 -3.31 21.40 -6.31
CA THR A 90 -2.88 21.84 -7.65
C THR A 90 -1.67 21.03 -8.10
N ARG A 91 -1.74 20.44 -9.31
CA ARG A 91 -0.58 19.73 -9.89
C ARG A 91 0.47 20.75 -10.33
N VAL A 92 1.73 20.45 -10.04
CA VAL A 92 2.90 21.18 -10.54
C VAL A 92 3.78 20.25 -11.37
N ASP A 93 4.54 20.83 -12.31
CA ASP A 93 5.42 20.07 -13.22
C ASP A 93 6.81 19.84 -12.62
N ASP A 94 7.21 20.67 -11.69
CA ASP A 94 8.49 20.54 -10.98
C ASP A 94 8.28 19.84 -9.64
N ARG A 95 9.00 18.73 -9.46
CA ARG A 95 8.96 17.95 -8.22
C ARG A 95 9.46 18.77 -7.01
N GLU A 96 10.40 19.67 -7.22
CA GLU A 96 10.99 20.47 -6.13
C GLU A 96 10.04 21.59 -5.66
N GLU A 97 9.06 21.96 -6.48
CA GLU A 97 8.04 22.95 -6.14
C GLU A 97 6.79 22.35 -5.49
N ALA A 98 6.72 21.02 -5.40
CA ALA A 98 5.56 20.32 -4.86
C ALA A 98 5.66 20.11 -3.34
N ASP A 99 4.54 20.36 -2.64
CA ASP A 99 4.41 19.99 -1.22
C ASP A 99 4.29 18.48 -1.03
N LEU A 100 3.70 17.80 -2.02
CA LEU A 100 3.46 16.34 -2.01
C LEU A 100 4.01 15.69 -3.27
N GLY A 101 4.74 14.60 -3.09
CA GLY A 101 5.09 13.68 -4.18
C GLY A 101 4.10 12.52 -4.21
N LEU A 102 3.48 12.28 -5.36
CA LEU A 102 2.65 11.10 -5.60
C LEU A 102 3.38 10.12 -6.51
N GLN A 103 3.35 8.85 -6.17
CA GLN A 103 3.83 7.78 -7.03
C GLN A 103 2.76 6.71 -7.17
N VAL A 104 2.34 6.45 -8.39
CA VAL A 104 1.49 5.29 -8.70
C VAL A 104 2.38 4.12 -9.06
N SER A 105 2.16 2.99 -8.43
CA SER A 105 2.93 1.77 -8.71
C SER A 105 2.01 0.60 -8.96
N TYR A 106 2.40 -0.27 -9.92
CA TYR A 106 1.75 -1.53 -10.22
C TYR A 106 2.67 -2.69 -9.83
N VAL A 107 2.20 -3.58 -8.97
CA VAL A 107 2.96 -4.76 -8.55
C VAL A 107 2.54 -5.97 -9.39
N ARG A 108 3.47 -6.48 -10.19
CA ARG A 108 3.21 -7.61 -11.11
C ARG A 108 3.22 -8.96 -10.42
N SER A 109 3.89 -9.09 -9.27
CA SER A 109 4.04 -10.34 -8.55
C SER A 109 3.49 -10.23 -7.13
N THR A 110 2.69 -11.21 -6.71
CA THR A 110 2.11 -11.29 -5.35
C THR A 110 3.14 -11.65 -4.27
N TYR A 111 4.36 -12.06 -4.64
CA TYR A 111 5.40 -12.42 -3.67
C TYR A 111 5.84 -11.25 -2.78
N TYR A 112 5.67 -10.01 -3.24
CA TYR A 112 6.04 -8.82 -2.47
C TYR A 112 4.99 -8.39 -1.44
N PHE A 113 3.78 -8.93 -1.51
CA PHE A 113 2.70 -8.59 -0.58
C PHE A 113 2.73 -9.36 0.74
N THR A 114 3.53 -10.41 0.86
CA THR A 114 3.54 -11.27 2.05
C THR A 114 4.48 -10.79 3.15
N ASP A 115 5.31 -9.77 2.91
CA ASP A 115 6.13 -9.17 3.95
C ASP A 115 5.42 -7.96 4.58
N TYR A 116 4.35 -8.23 5.30
CA TYR A 116 3.59 -7.22 6.06
C TYR A 116 4.39 -6.55 7.19
N GLY A 117 5.60 -7.02 7.45
CA GLY A 117 6.44 -6.52 8.54
C GLY A 117 7.18 -5.22 8.23
N ARG A 118 7.26 -4.82 6.96
CA ARG A 118 8.02 -3.62 6.56
C ARG A 118 7.30 -2.84 5.46
N PRO A 119 6.46 -1.87 5.80
CA PRO A 119 5.81 -1.00 4.81
C PRO A 119 6.80 -0.12 4.03
N GLU A 120 8.09 -0.21 4.33
CA GLU A 120 9.13 0.66 3.78
C GLU A 120 9.86 0.07 2.55
N TRP A 121 9.58 -1.17 2.14
CA TRP A 121 10.30 -1.82 1.05
C TRP A 121 10.11 -1.10 -0.31
N TRP A 122 8.96 -0.52 -0.56
CA TRP A 122 8.67 0.22 -1.80
C TRP A 122 9.44 1.55 -1.90
N TRP A 123 9.70 2.23 -0.76
CA TRP A 123 10.45 3.48 -0.74
C TRP A 123 11.88 3.34 -1.26
N ASN A 124 12.44 2.16 -1.09
CA ASN A 124 13.79 1.81 -1.53
C ASN A 124 13.80 1.07 -2.85
N TYR A 125 12.64 0.92 -3.52
CA TYR A 125 12.60 0.25 -4.81
C TYR A 125 13.31 1.09 -5.86
N PRO A 126 14.24 0.50 -6.65
CA PRO A 126 14.97 1.24 -7.69
C PRO A 126 14.02 1.96 -8.65
N GLY A 127 14.23 3.27 -8.86
CA GLY A 127 13.39 4.08 -9.73
C GLY A 127 12.09 4.58 -9.12
N TYR A 128 11.79 4.28 -7.86
CA TYR A 128 10.56 4.76 -7.22
C TYR A 128 10.44 6.29 -7.27
N TRP A 129 11.54 6.99 -6.98
CA TRP A 129 11.60 8.46 -6.98
C TRP A 129 12.10 9.06 -8.29
N ASP A 130 12.56 8.23 -9.24
CA ASP A 130 13.17 8.65 -10.50
C ASP A 130 12.23 8.46 -11.69
N ALA A 131 10.94 8.23 -11.45
CA ALA A 131 9.95 8.08 -12.50
C ALA A 131 9.84 9.37 -13.34
N PRO A 132 10.01 9.26 -14.67
CA PRO A 132 9.90 10.38 -15.60
C PRO A 132 8.46 10.85 -15.74
#